data_7bcfbd3cca4994159fd8328eb8d807a5
#
_entry.id   7bcfbd3cca4994159fd8328eb8d807a5
#
_cell.length_a   1.000
_cell.length_b   1.000
_cell.length_c   1.000
_cell.angle_alpha   90.00
_cell.angle_beta   90.00
_cell.angle_gamma   90.00
#
_symmetry.space_group_name_H-M   'P 1'
#
loop_
_entity.id
_entity.type
_entity.pdbx_description
1 polymer ?
#
loop_
_entity_poly.entity_id
_entity_poly.type
_entity_poly.pdbx_seq_one_letter_code
_entity_poly.pdbx_strand_id
1 'polypeptide(L)'
;IRYPRSEPFSAPTAESAALSGWRGERLSAQIVVSASEAIEGLRCTVGDFRSADGVLLRGIGRARFVKYLLSDPFLPEVPCGTRPENNPTLLVADLLDEAATCDVAARTTRPIWITVEIPRDAAPGDYTAEVAVEGKGLSEKLALSLHVTGRTLPAPAEWSYHLDLWQHPAAVARAESVPVWSDAHFEKMLPTMRLLAGAGQKVITATLNKDPWNHQCYDAYADMIEWTRLEDGTWEYDFTVFDRWIEFMLGLGVGKYINCYSMLPWNNMLHYRDAATGQYVDVKADPGTPAFREMWGPFLHAFTAHLRGKEWLEITNIAMDERSPEVMAEATALLREVAPELGIALADNHKSFKQYPYIRDMCAGIFGPIDPADIADRRARGLTTTYYVCCSSGFPNTYTSSAPAEAVYLSWYAAAGDYDGFLRWAYNSWPEDPIRDSRFGTWTAGDTYIVYPEGRSSIRFERLVEGIQDWEKIRQLKAEAAGDGERLQRIETLLEPFRSPIAFEGWEQALREARAALDTF
;
A
#
# COMPACT_ATOMS: atom_id res chain seq x y z
N ILE A 1 -14.69 -2.71 -12.00
CA ILE A 1 -14.91 -1.95 -13.26
C ILE A 1 -14.79 -0.47 -12.93
N ARG A 2 -14.22 0.32 -13.87
CA ARG A 2 -14.29 1.78 -13.88
C ARG A 2 -15.34 2.20 -14.90
N TYR A 3 -16.25 3.08 -14.51
CA TYR A 3 -17.31 3.55 -15.38
C TYR A 3 -16.94 4.94 -15.92
N PRO A 4 -16.95 5.16 -17.25
CA PRO A 4 -16.72 6.48 -17.84
C PRO A 4 -17.77 7.49 -17.37
N ARG A 5 -17.35 8.75 -17.20
CA ARG A 5 -18.26 9.80 -16.74
C ARG A 5 -19.30 10.22 -17.81
N SER A 6 -18.85 10.33 -19.04
CA SER A 6 -19.59 10.91 -20.18
C SER A 6 -20.43 9.93 -20.97
N GLU A 7 -20.35 8.65 -20.64
CA GLU A 7 -21.11 7.61 -21.33
C GLU A 7 -22.24 7.12 -20.42
N PRO A 8 -23.50 7.20 -20.85
CA PRO A 8 -24.58 6.57 -20.12
C PRO A 8 -24.35 5.06 -20.11
N PHE A 9 -24.33 4.48 -18.94
CA PHE A 9 -24.23 3.03 -18.81
C PHE A 9 -25.56 2.42 -19.23
N SER A 10 -25.52 1.60 -20.28
CA SER A 10 -26.71 0.93 -20.86
C SER A 10 -26.72 -0.56 -20.52
N ALA A 11 -26.71 -0.91 -19.24
CA ALA A 11 -26.96 -2.28 -18.82
C ALA A 11 -28.40 -2.41 -18.28
N PRO A 12 -28.97 -3.64 -18.26
CA PRO A 12 -30.20 -3.89 -17.53
C PRO A 12 -30.06 -3.42 -16.08
N THR A 13 -31.05 -2.73 -15.57
CA THR A 13 -31.13 -2.35 -14.15
C THR A 13 -31.17 -3.62 -13.31
N ALA A 14 -30.18 -3.81 -12.45
CA ALA A 14 -30.21 -4.87 -11.44
C ALA A 14 -30.93 -4.34 -10.21
N GLU A 15 -31.92 -5.08 -9.72
CA GLU A 15 -32.65 -4.74 -8.49
C GLU A 15 -31.97 -5.27 -7.22
N SER A 16 -30.93 -6.11 -7.39
CA SER A 16 -30.22 -6.74 -6.29
C SER A 16 -28.75 -7.03 -6.62
N ALA A 17 -27.94 -7.08 -5.58
CA ALA A 17 -26.58 -7.58 -5.62
C ALA A 17 -26.36 -8.58 -4.48
N ALA A 18 -25.43 -9.52 -4.65
CA ALA A 18 -25.06 -10.50 -3.65
C ALA A 18 -23.58 -10.45 -3.33
N LEU A 19 -23.26 -10.51 -2.04
CA LEU A 19 -21.91 -10.62 -1.49
C LEU A 19 -21.80 -11.90 -0.69
N SER A 20 -20.61 -12.50 -0.68
CA SER A 20 -20.25 -13.61 0.19
C SER A 20 -18.89 -13.35 0.82
N GLY A 21 -18.72 -13.69 2.08
CA GLY A 21 -17.44 -13.49 2.75
C GLY A 21 -17.35 -14.16 4.11
N TRP A 22 -16.10 -14.17 4.61
CA TRP A 22 -15.78 -14.66 5.93
C TRP A 22 -16.07 -13.60 7.00
N ARG A 23 -16.26 -14.00 8.23
CA ARG A 23 -16.31 -13.07 9.36
C ARG A 23 -15.00 -12.28 9.47
N GLY A 24 -15.08 -10.99 9.71
CA GLY A 24 -13.92 -10.08 9.73
C GLY A 24 -13.47 -9.59 8.34
N GLU A 25 -14.15 -10.01 7.27
CA GLU A 25 -13.83 -9.59 5.90
C GLU A 25 -14.48 -8.25 5.55
N ARG A 26 -13.78 -7.46 4.76
CA ARG A 26 -14.29 -6.24 4.13
C ARG A 26 -14.57 -6.53 2.66
N LEU A 27 -15.83 -6.39 2.26
CA LEU A 27 -16.34 -6.64 0.93
C LEU A 27 -16.73 -5.34 0.24
N SER A 28 -16.76 -5.35 -1.08
CA SER A 28 -17.17 -4.19 -1.87
C SER A 28 -18.18 -4.54 -2.96
N ALA A 29 -19.08 -3.58 -3.22
CA ALA A 29 -19.98 -3.56 -4.36
C ALA A 29 -20.00 -2.17 -5.00
N GLN A 30 -20.53 -2.04 -6.21
CA GLN A 30 -20.77 -0.75 -6.83
C GLN A 30 -22.21 -0.64 -7.32
N ILE A 31 -22.81 0.54 -7.09
CA ILE A 31 -24.03 1.00 -7.74
C ILE A 31 -23.63 2.07 -8.75
N VAL A 32 -24.28 2.08 -9.90
CA VAL A 32 -24.01 3.04 -10.96
C VAL A 32 -25.27 3.83 -11.26
N VAL A 33 -25.22 5.13 -11.04
CA VAL A 33 -26.30 6.06 -11.38
C VAL A 33 -25.95 6.71 -12.73
N SER A 34 -26.70 6.41 -13.77
CA SER A 34 -26.63 7.11 -15.06
C SER A 34 -27.80 8.06 -15.20
N ALA A 35 -27.52 9.35 -15.23
CA ALA A 35 -28.52 10.41 -15.24
C ALA A 35 -28.78 10.93 -16.65
N SER A 36 -30.01 10.83 -17.16
CA SER A 36 -30.44 11.50 -18.41
C SER A 36 -30.64 13.00 -18.18
N GLU A 37 -31.15 13.36 -17.02
CA GLU A 37 -31.33 14.74 -16.53
C GLU A 37 -30.50 14.95 -15.27
N ALA A 38 -30.26 16.21 -14.89
CA ALA A 38 -29.47 16.51 -13.69
C ALA A 38 -30.19 16.03 -12.41
N ILE A 39 -29.47 15.40 -11.50
CA ILE A 39 -29.96 14.99 -10.18
C ILE A 39 -29.27 15.87 -9.14
N GLU A 40 -30.05 16.67 -8.40
CA GLU A 40 -29.58 17.48 -7.29
C GLU A 40 -29.62 16.67 -5.99
N GLY A 41 -28.56 16.77 -5.17
CA GLY A 41 -28.53 16.22 -3.83
C GLY A 41 -28.61 14.70 -3.79
N LEU A 42 -28.00 13.98 -4.76
CA LEU A 42 -27.94 12.50 -4.75
C LEU A 42 -27.34 12.02 -3.43
N ARG A 43 -28.04 11.11 -2.76
CA ARG A 43 -27.63 10.42 -1.53
C ARG A 43 -27.74 8.92 -1.73
N CYS A 44 -26.86 8.17 -1.08
CA CYS A 44 -26.96 6.72 -1.00
C CYS A 44 -26.79 6.28 0.45
N THR A 45 -27.70 5.45 0.95
CA THR A 45 -27.65 4.90 2.31
C THR A 45 -27.76 3.38 2.26
N VAL A 46 -27.00 2.71 3.12
CA VAL A 46 -27.05 1.25 3.30
C VAL A 46 -27.69 0.99 4.65
N GLY A 47 -28.82 0.28 4.64
CA GLY A 47 -29.53 -0.11 5.85
C GLY A 47 -28.81 -1.21 6.64
N ASP A 48 -29.36 -1.55 7.82
CA ASP A 48 -28.90 -2.69 8.61
C ASP A 48 -29.17 -4.01 7.88
N PHE A 49 -28.23 -4.94 7.94
CA PHE A 49 -28.40 -6.27 7.39
C PHE A 49 -29.20 -7.14 8.36
N ARG A 50 -30.24 -7.82 7.86
CA ARG A 50 -31.16 -8.63 8.65
C ARG A 50 -31.25 -10.05 8.11
N SER A 51 -31.11 -11.06 8.99
CA SER A 51 -31.40 -12.45 8.66
C SER A 51 -32.91 -12.76 8.74
N ALA A 52 -33.31 -13.90 8.18
CA ALA A 52 -34.70 -14.37 8.26
C ALA A 52 -35.19 -14.55 9.72
N ASP A 53 -34.30 -14.94 10.63
CA ASP A 53 -34.57 -15.13 12.05
C ASP A 53 -34.54 -13.81 12.87
N GLY A 54 -34.34 -12.67 12.19
CA GLY A 54 -34.37 -11.35 12.81
C GLY A 54 -33.05 -10.88 13.43
N VAL A 55 -31.94 -11.60 13.25
CA VAL A 55 -30.60 -11.15 13.67
C VAL A 55 -30.20 -9.93 12.85
N LEU A 56 -29.63 -8.92 13.52
CA LEU A 56 -29.23 -7.66 12.90
C LEU A 56 -27.70 -7.46 12.96
N LEU A 57 -27.11 -7.18 11.81
CA LEU A 57 -25.76 -6.61 11.71
C LEU A 57 -25.91 -5.11 11.40
N ARG A 58 -25.65 -4.27 12.43
CA ARG A 58 -25.94 -2.85 12.38
C ARG A 58 -24.73 -2.04 11.91
N GLY A 59 -24.98 -1.08 10.99
CA GLY A 59 -23.97 -0.10 10.57
C GLY A 59 -22.74 -0.69 9.88
N ILE A 60 -22.82 -1.92 9.35
CA ILE A 60 -21.70 -2.58 8.67
C ILE A 60 -21.53 -2.16 7.22
N GLY A 61 -22.55 -1.51 6.64
CA GLY A 61 -22.56 -1.03 5.26
C GLY A 61 -22.30 0.46 5.17
N ARG A 62 -21.45 0.90 4.23
CA ARG A 62 -21.12 2.30 3.97
C ARG A 62 -21.10 2.58 2.47
N ALA A 63 -21.75 3.67 2.04
CA ALA A 63 -21.71 4.13 0.65
C ALA A 63 -20.84 5.38 0.52
N ARG A 64 -20.03 5.46 -0.54
CA ARG A 64 -19.17 6.61 -0.88
C ARG A 64 -19.27 6.90 -2.37
N PHE A 65 -19.36 8.18 -2.74
CA PHE A 65 -19.35 8.57 -4.14
C PHE A 65 -17.95 8.41 -4.73
N VAL A 66 -17.87 7.87 -5.95
CA VAL A 66 -16.59 7.81 -6.66
C VAL A 66 -16.39 9.09 -7.44
N LYS A 67 -15.33 9.83 -7.13
CA LYS A 67 -14.92 11.02 -7.88
C LYS A 67 -14.02 10.68 -9.05
N TYR A 68 -14.15 11.51 -10.09
CA TYR A 68 -13.31 11.46 -11.28
C TYR A 68 -12.16 12.47 -11.14
N LEU A 69 -11.00 12.07 -11.64
CA LEU A 69 -9.79 12.89 -11.66
C LEU A 69 -9.03 12.69 -12.98
N LEU A 70 -8.17 13.64 -13.29
CA LEU A 70 -7.29 13.55 -14.46
C LEU A 70 -6.21 12.49 -14.22
N SER A 71 -5.91 11.74 -15.27
CA SER A 71 -4.95 10.65 -15.29
C SER A 71 -4.26 10.58 -16.65
N ASP A 72 -3.33 9.67 -16.80
CA ASP A 72 -2.75 9.23 -18.06
C ASP A 72 -2.57 7.70 -18.09
N PRO A 73 -2.49 7.09 -19.29
CA PRO A 73 -2.25 5.67 -19.40
C PRO A 73 -0.78 5.32 -19.13
N PHE A 74 -0.53 4.08 -18.73
CA PHE A 74 0.78 3.48 -18.87
C PHE A 74 1.08 3.24 -20.34
N LEU A 75 2.28 3.61 -20.80
CA LEU A 75 2.76 3.45 -22.16
C LEU A 75 3.97 2.51 -22.15
N PRO A 76 3.84 1.25 -22.58
CA PRO A 76 4.91 0.24 -22.45
C PRO A 76 6.17 0.57 -23.26
N GLU A 77 6.05 1.39 -24.31
CA GLU A 77 7.17 1.86 -25.12
C GLU A 77 7.95 3.02 -24.51
N VAL A 78 7.44 3.61 -23.41
CA VAL A 78 8.05 4.76 -22.76
C VAL A 78 8.92 4.27 -21.60
N PRO A 79 10.22 4.56 -21.59
CA PRO A 79 11.09 4.17 -20.47
C PRO A 79 10.65 4.80 -19.15
N CYS A 80 10.82 4.05 -18.07
CA CYS A 80 10.61 4.54 -16.71
C CYS A 80 11.39 5.85 -16.46
N GLY A 81 10.77 6.80 -15.79
CA GLY A 81 11.35 8.12 -15.55
C GLY A 81 11.29 9.09 -16.75
N THR A 82 10.56 8.74 -17.81
CA THR A 82 10.30 9.62 -18.95
C THR A 82 8.81 9.82 -19.19
N ARG A 83 8.44 10.92 -19.85
CA ARG A 83 7.06 11.21 -20.22
C ARG A 83 7.02 11.88 -21.60
N PRO A 84 6.20 11.39 -22.55
CA PRO A 84 5.99 12.02 -23.84
C PRO A 84 5.30 13.38 -23.68
N GLU A 85 5.66 14.37 -24.51
CA GLU A 85 4.99 15.69 -24.55
C GLU A 85 3.48 15.57 -24.82
N ASN A 86 3.08 14.60 -25.66
CA ASN A 86 1.70 14.36 -26.06
C ASN A 86 1.06 13.16 -25.32
N ASN A 87 1.39 12.97 -24.05
CA ASN A 87 0.79 11.87 -23.27
C ASN A 87 -0.74 12.07 -23.17
N PRO A 88 -1.55 11.05 -23.55
CA PRO A 88 -3.00 11.17 -23.50
C PRO A 88 -3.51 11.51 -22.11
N THR A 89 -4.48 12.40 -22.02
CA THR A 89 -5.18 12.69 -20.76
C THR A 89 -6.44 11.86 -20.67
N LEU A 90 -6.59 11.16 -19.54
CA LEU A 90 -7.77 10.38 -19.22
C LEU A 90 -8.55 11.04 -18.08
N LEU A 91 -9.86 10.75 -18.01
CA LEU A 91 -10.69 11.05 -16.85
C LEU A 91 -11.10 9.73 -16.22
N VAL A 92 -10.63 9.45 -15.00
CA VAL A 92 -10.82 8.15 -14.35
C VAL A 92 -11.56 8.28 -13.02
N ALA A 93 -12.43 7.31 -12.73
CA ALA A 93 -13.10 7.17 -11.45
C ALA A 93 -12.15 6.44 -10.47
N ASP A 94 -11.73 7.08 -9.36
CA ASP A 94 -10.80 6.45 -8.41
C ASP A 94 -11.01 6.85 -6.96
N LEU A 95 -11.15 8.16 -6.64
CA LEU A 95 -11.24 8.66 -5.28
C LEU A 95 -12.61 8.32 -4.67
N LEU A 96 -12.61 7.75 -3.45
CA LEU A 96 -13.81 7.52 -2.66
C LEU A 96 -14.06 8.71 -1.75
N ASP A 97 -15.12 9.48 -2.09
CA ASP A 97 -15.47 10.73 -1.41
C ASP A 97 -16.36 10.50 -0.21
N GLU A 98 -16.07 11.21 0.87
CA GLU A 98 -16.81 11.14 2.14
C GLU A 98 -18.01 12.09 2.21
N ALA A 99 -18.29 12.85 1.13
CA ALA A 99 -19.43 13.74 1.08
C ALA A 99 -20.76 12.97 1.22
N ALA A 100 -21.67 13.47 2.05
CA ALA A 100 -22.97 12.83 2.27
C ALA A 100 -23.89 12.90 1.05
N THR A 101 -23.68 13.89 0.18
CA THR A 101 -24.47 14.10 -1.05
C THR A 101 -23.58 14.59 -2.18
N CYS A 102 -23.99 14.36 -3.42
CA CYS A 102 -23.37 15.00 -4.59
C CYS A 102 -24.43 15.33 -5.64
N ASP A 103 -24.13 16.32 -6.50
CA ASP A 103 -24.94 16.58 -7.69
C ASP A 103 -24.40 15.76 -8.86
N VAL A 104 -25.30 15.27 -9.70
CA VAL A 104 -24.97 14.53 -10.93
C VAL A 104 -25.50 15.32 -12.11
N ALA A 105 -24.59 15.73 -13.00
CA ALA A 105 -24.96 16.47 -14.19
C ALA A 105 -25.75 15.59 -15.18
N ALA A 106 -26.60 16.21 -16.00
CA ALA A 106 -27.32 15.52 -17.06
C ALA A 106 -26.34 14.79 -18.00
N ARG A 107 -26.73 13.63 -18.48
CA ARG A 107 -25.96 12.77 -19.38
C ARG A 107 -24.58 12.36 -18.83
N THR A 108 -24.51 12.16 -17.50
CA THR A 108 -23.30 11.67 -16.84
C THR A 108 -23.58 10.46 -15.97
N THR A 109 -22.51 9.74 -15.67
CA THR A 109 -22.53 8.57 -14.80
C THR A 109 -21.81 8.88 -13.50
N ARG A 110 -22.38 8.44 -12.37
CA ARG A 110 -21.80 8.54 -11.03
C ARG A 110 -21.77 7.17 -10.38
N PRO A 111 -20.59 6.53 -10.25
CA PRO A 111 -20.47 5.32 -9.45
C PRO A 111 -20.53 5.64 -7.95
N ILE A 112 -21.12 4.71 -7.22
CA ILE A 112 -21.20 4.70 -5.76
C ILE A 112 -20.53 3.42 -5.28
N TRP A 113 -19.53 3.54 -4.45
CA TRP A 113 -18.81 2.43 -3.85
C TRP A 113 -19.46 2.06 -2.52
N ILE A 114 -19.84 0.79 -2.39
CA ILE A 114 -20.37 0.25 -1.14
C ILE A 114 -19.30 -0.62 -0.52
N THR A 115 -18.98 -0.37 0.74
CA THR A 115 -18.14 -1.23 1.57
C THR A 115 -19.01 -1.89 2.62
N VAL A 116 -18.86 -3.20 2.83
CA VAL A 116 -19.50 -3.97 3.89
C VAL A 116 -18.41 -4.62 4.74
N GLU A 117 -18.37 -4.29 6.03
CA GLU A 117 -17.38 -4.84 6.98
C GLU A 117 -18.08 -5.88 7.87
N ILE A 118 -17.84 -7.17 7.60
CA ILE A 118 -18.46 -8.26 8.35
C ILE A 118 -17.84 -8.36 9.75
N PRO A 119 -18.62 -8.22 10.84
CA PRO A 119 -18.09 -8.39 12.20
C PRO A 119 -17.48 -9.79 12.39
N ARG A 120 -16.38 -9.87 13.15
CA ARG A 120 -15.72 -11.16 13.44
C ARG A 120 -16.59 -12.10 14.30
N ASP A 121 -17.55 -11.57 15.02
CA ASP A 121 -18.53 -12.26 15.84
C ASP A 121 -19.88 -12.43 15.17
N ALA A 122 -20.04 -12.05 13.89
CA ALA A 122 -21.27 -12.24 13.14
C ALA A 122 -21.67 -13.72 13.10
N ALA A 123 -22.95 -14.00 13.30
CA ALA A 123 -23.45 -15.36 13.10
C ALA A 123 -23.38 -15.72 11.60
N PRO A 124 -22.92 -16.95 11.25
CA PRO A 124 -23.00 -17.42 9.86
C PRO A 124 -24.45 -17.50 9.37
N GLY A 125 -24.67 -17.19 8.08
CA GLY A 125 -26.00 -17.24 7.49
C GLY A 125 -26.23 -16.16 6.46
N ASP A 126 -27.47 -16.06 5.99
CA ASP A 126 -27.89 -15.13 4.96
C ASP A 126 -28.57 -13.92 5.56
N TYR A 127 -28.16 -12.75 5.09
CA TYR A 127 -28.64 -11.44 5.50
C TYR A 127 -29.02 -10.61 4.29
N THR A 128 -29.95 -9.67 4.46
CA THR A 128 -30.33 -8.72 3.41
C THR A 128 -30.44 -7.31 4.00
N ALA A 129 -29.94 -6.33 3.28
CA ALA A 129 -30.10 -4.91 3.57
C ALA A 129 -30.79 -4.21 2.39
N GLU A 130 -31.53 -3.14 2.68
CA GLU A 130 -32.00 -2.19 1.68
C GLU A 130 -30.92 -1.13 1.45
N VAL A 131 -30.62 -0.85 0.18
CA VAL A 131 -29.79 0.28 -0.23
C VAL A 131 -30.71 1.31 -0.89
N ALA A 132 -30.86 2.47 -0.28
CA ALA A 132 -31.67 3.57 -0.81
C ALA A 132 -30.79 4.56 -1.58
N VAL A 133 -31.19 4.88 -2.81
CA VAL A 133 -30.56 5.88 -3.68
C VAL A 133 -31.58 6.97 -3.96
N GLU A 134 -31.38 8.15 -3.40
CA GLU A 134 -32.33 9.25 -3.39
C GLU A 134 -31.70 10.54 -3.92
N GLY A 135 -32.51 11.36 -4.56
CA GLY A 135 -32.16 12.70 -5.04
C GLY A 135 -33.41 13.40 -5.55
N LYS A 136 -33.28 14.65 -5.99
CA LYS A 136 -34.43 15.37 -6.53
C LYS A 136 -34.97 14.66 -7.78
N GLY A 137 -36.19 14.11 -7.66
CA GLY A 137 -36.84 13.33 -8.73
C GLY A 137 -36.37 11.87 -8.84
N LEU A 138 -35.53 11.38 -7.91
CA LEU A 138 -35.05 9.99 -7.86
C LEU A 138 -35.33 9.40 -6.48
N SER A 139 -35.92 8.21 -6.42
CA SER A 139 -36.07 7.41 -5.21
C SER A 139 -36.12 5.94 -5.59
N GLU A 140 -34.97 5.28 -5.46
CA GLU A 140 -34.79 3.87 -5.82
C GLU A 140 -34.33 3.07 -4.61
N LYS A 141 -34.75 1.81 -4.54
CA LYS A 141 -34.38 0.84 -3.51
C LYS A 141 -33.84 -0.41 -4.14
N LEU A 142 -32.70 -0.87 -3.67
CA LEU A 142 -32.01 -2.06 -4.13
C LEU A 142 -31.84 -3.02 -2.97
N ALA A 143 -31.92 -4.32 -3.21
CA ALA A 143 -31.61 -5.33 -2.21
C ALA A 143 -30.11 -5.69 -2.28
N LEU A 144 -29.43 -5.65 -1.15
CA LEU A 144 -28.04 -6.14 -1.00
C LEU A 144 -28.06 -7.36 -0.10
N SER A 145 -27.82 -8.54 -0.69
CA SER A 145 -27.71 -9.80 0.03
C SER A 145 -26.27 -10.05 0.48
N LEU A 146 -26.10 -10.62 1.68
CA LEU A 146 -24.80 -10.98 2.25
C LEU A 146 -24.88 -12.39 2.79
N HIS A 147 -24.03 -13.27 2.29
CA HIS A 147 -23.78 -14.59 2.87
C HIS A 147 -22.55 -14.54 3.77
N VAL A 148 -22.71 -14.77 5.07
CA VAL A 148 -21.62 -14.85 6.04
C VAL A 148 -21.24 -16.32 6.25
N THR A 149 -20.01 -16.70 5.90
CA THR A 149 -19.53 -18.08 6.06
C THR A 149 -19.16 -18.40 7.51
N GLY A 150 -18.90 -19.69 7.79
CA GLY A 150 -18.49 -20.13 9.13
C GLY A 150 -17.05 -19.80 9.52
N ARG A 151 -16.19 -19.35 8.56
CA ARG A 151 -14.78 -19.02 8.82
C ARG A 151 -14.59 -17.59 9.28
N THR A 152 -13.42 -17.33 9.88
CA THR A 152 -13.09 -15.98 10.38
C THR A 152 -11.69 -15.59 9.93
N LEU A 153 -11.55 -14.41 9.34
CA LEU A 153 -10.26 -13.78 9.12
C LEU A 153 -9.70 -13.21 10.44
N PRO A 154 -8.38 -13.28 10.66
CA PRO A 154 -7.72 -12.54 11.72
C PRO A 154 -7.94 -11.03 11.59
N ALA A 155 -7.67 -10.28 12.65
CA ALA A 155 -7.64 -8.80 12.53
C ALA A 155 -6.47 -8.34 11.63
N PRO A 156 -6.55 -7.19 10.94
CA PRO A 156 -5.49 -6.73 10.04
C PRO A 156 -4.09 -6.68 10.66
N ALA A 157 -3.98 -6.33 11.94
CA ALA A 157 -2.70 -6.35 12.66
C ALA A 157 -2.10 -7.77 12.78
N GLU A 158 -2.96 -8.80 12.79
CA GLU A 158 -2.58 -10.22 12.92
C GLU A 158 -2.36 -10.92 11.56
N TRP A 159 -2.66 -10.25 10.43
CA TRP A 159 -2.42 -10.82 9.10
C TRP A 159 -0.95 -11.18 8.91
N SER A 160 -0.71 -12.28 8.22
CA SER A 160 0.66 -12.73 7.91
C SER A 160 1.22 -12.06 6.66
N TYR A 161 0.35 -11.54 5.79
CA TYR A 161 0.77 -10.85 4.57
C TYR A 161 1.70 -9.68 4.91
N HIS A 162 2.90 -9.68 4.34
CA HIS A 162 3.89 -8.64 4.55
C HIS A 162 3.64 -7.48 3.59
N LEU A 163 2.74 -6.57 3.99
CA LEU A 163 2.49 -5.34 3.26
C LEU A 163 3.53 -4.29 3.65
N ASP A 164 4.23 -3.75 2.65
CA ASP A 164 5.16 -2.63 2.79
C ASP A 164 4.83 -1.52 1.78
N LEU A 165 3.99 -0.58 2.18
CA LEU A 165 3.72 0.64 1.43
C LEU A 165 4.48 1.79 2.10
N TRP A 166 5.44 2.40 1.39
CA TRP A 166 6.29 3.44 1.96
C TRP A 166 5.50 4.70 2.29
N GLN A 167 5.57 5.12 3.55
CA GLN A 167 4.86 6.29 4.03
C GLN A 167 5.67 7.57 3.78
N HIS A 168 4.96 8.65 3.39
CA HIS A 168 5.54 9.97 3.13
C HIS A 168 4.89 11.04 4.02
N PRO A 169 5.36 11.23 5.27
CA PRO A 169 4.80 12.21 6.20
C PRO A 169 4.81 13.65 5.67
N ALA A 170 5.88 14.10 5.01
CA ALA A 170 5.98 15.47 4.51
C ALA A 170 4.87 15.84 3.52
N ALA A 171 4.39 14.87 2.70
CA ALA A 171 3.27 15.09 1.80
C ALA A 171 1.97 15.40 2.56
N VAL A 172 1.76 14.80 3.74
CA VAL A 172 0.61 15.12 4.59
C VAL A 172 0.74 16.55 5.14
N ALA A 173 1.93 16.93 5.61
CA ALA A 173 2.16 18.29 6.14
C ALA A 173 1.82 19.36 5.11
N ARG A 174 2.26 19.19 3.85
CA ARG A 174 1.91 20.11 2.75
C ARG A 174 0.43 20.10 2.44
N ALA A 175 -0.17 18.93 2.23
CA ALA A 175 -1.58 18.81 1.86
C ALA A 175 -2.52 19.42 2.90
N GLU A 176 -2.17 19.31 4.19
CA GLU A 176 -2.94 19.82 5.32
C GLU A 176 -2.47 21.21 5.78
N SER A 177 -1.46 21.79 5.14
CA SER A 177 -0.90 23.13 5.44
C SER A 177 -0.48 23.28 6.91
N VAL A 178 0.21 22.27 7.46
CA VAL A 178 0.74 22.26 8.83
C VAL A 178 2.27 22.14 8.81
N PRO A 179 2.98 22.67 9.84
CA PRO A 179 4.43 22.49 9.93
C PRO A 179 4.79 21.01 10.10
N VAL A 180 5.79 20.55 9.35
CA VAL A 180 6.33 19.19 9.47
C VAL A 180 6.72 18.88 10.92
N TRP A 181 6.38 17.70 11.39
CA TRP A 181 6.67 17.15 12.73
C TRP A 181 6.04 17.90 13.92
N SER A 182 5.15 18.88 13.67
CA SER A 182 4.36 19.52 14.72
C SER A 182 3.28 18.58 15.28
N ASP A 183 2.67 18.94 16.41
CA ASP A 183 1.54 18.19 16.99
C ASP A 183 0.37 18.13 15.99
N ALA A 184 0.06 19.27 15.35
CA ALA A 184 -0.96 19.33 14.31
C ALA A 184 -0.66 18.38 13.13
N HIS A 185 0.62 18.19 12.76
CA HIS A 185 1.00 17.25 11.71
C HIS A 185 0.67 15.80 12.11
N PHE A 186 0.99 15.38 13.34
CA PHE A 186 0.66 14.04 13.83
C PHE A 186 -0.86 13.81 13.89
N GLU A 187 -1.63 14.81 14.31
CA GLU A 187 -3.10 14.75 14.26
C GLU A 187 -3.61 14.56 12.83
N LYS A 188 -3.05 15.29 11.86
CA LYS A 188 -3.43 15.22 10.44
C LYS A 188 -2.98 13.93 9.76
N MET A 189 -1.88 13.32 10.19
CA MET A 189 -1.44 12.01 9.69
C MET A 189 -2.35 10.86 10.12
N LEU A 190 -3.01 10.98 11.29
CA LEU A 190 -3.75 9.89 11.91
C LEU A 190 -4.78 9.21 10.99
N PRO A 191 -5.66 9.91 10.25
CA PRO A 191 -6.63 9.26 9.36
C PRO A 191 -5.95 8.43 8.26
N THR A 192 -4.92 8.98 7.61
CA THR A 192 -4.18 8.33 6.54
C THR A 192 -3.41 7.10 7.04
N MET A 193 -2.71 7.20 8.18
CA MET A 193 -1.94 6.07 8.72
C MET A 193 -2.84 5.01 9.37
N ARG A 194 -4.00 5.39 9.93
CA ARG A 194 -5.02 4.43 10.38
C ARG A 194 -5.62 3.63 9.23
N LEU A 195 -5.86 4.27 8.09
CA LEU A 195 -6.32 3.58 6.88
C LEU A 195 -5.29 2.53 6.43
N LEU A 196 -4.00 2.87 6.45
CA LEU A 196 -2.89 1.96 6.15
C LEU A 196 -2.79 0.80 7.14
N ALA A 197 -2.85 1.06 8.44
CA ALA A 197 -2.85 0.03 9.48
C ALA A 197 -4.03 -0.94 9.30
N GLY A 198 -5.21 -0.44 8.93
CA GLY A 198 -6.39 -1.24 8.59
C GLY A 198 -6.26 -2.12 7.35
N ALA A 199 -5.22 -1.92 6.54
CA ALA A 199 -4.85 -2.79 5.43
C ALA A 199 -3.79 -3.85 5.81
N GLY A 200 -3.37 -3.89 7.08
CA GLY A 200 -2.39 -4.85 7.57
C GLY A 200 -0.93 -4.48 7.29
N GLN A 201 -0.61 -3.19 7.15
CA GLN A 201 0.78 -2.71 7.01
C GLN A 201 1.69 -3.33 8.07
N LYS A 202 2.91 -3.74 7.68
CA LYS A 202 3.88 -4.37 8.58
C LYS A 202 5.13 -3.52 8.84
N VAL A 203 5.46 -2.62 7.94
CA VAL A 203 6.73 -1.92 7.91
C VAL A 203 6.54 -0.42 8.17
N ILE A 204 7.35 0.13 9.06
CA ILE A 204 7.46 1.58 9.25
C ILE A 204 8.60 2.08 8.37
N THR A 205 8.30 2.99 7.44
CA THR A 205 9.31 3.67 6.62
C THR A 205 9.87 4.85 7.42
N ALA A 206 11.17 4.86 7.67
CA ALA A 206 11.86 5.96 8.34
C ALA A 206 12.98 6.52 7.45
N THR A 207 13.21 7.84 7.52
CA THR A 207 14.29 8.52 6.80
C THR A 207 15.36 8.98 7.79
N LEU A 208 16.61 8.50 7.59
CA LEU A 208 17.71 8.75 8.53
C LEU A 208 18.34 10.13 8.35
N ASN A 209 18.42 10.57 7.09
CA ASN A 209 19.08 11.81 6.71
C ASN A 209 18.60 12.21 5.32
N LYS A 210 18.81 13.45 4.93
CA LYS A 210 18.53 14.12 3.66
C LYS A 210 17.88 13.24 2.58
N ASP A 211 16.73 13.61 2.11
CA ASP A 211 15.89 12.91 1.10
C ASP A 211 16.59 11.74 0.34
N PRO A 212 16.37 10.47 0.73
CA PRO A 212 17.12 9.33 0.19
C PRO A 212 16.95 9.11 -1.32
N TRP A 213 15.86 9.60 -1.90
CA TRP A 213 15.48 9.36 -3.30
C TRP A 213 15.65 10.58 -4.20
N ASN A 214 16.38 11.62 -3.76
CA ASN A 214 16.78 12.77 -4.57
C ASN A 214 15.62 13.43 -5.32
N HIS A 215 14.57 13.85 -4.61
CA HIS A 215 13.37 14.52 -5.16
C HIS A 215 12.58 13.69 -6.20
N GLN A 216 12.52 12.38 -6.02
CA GLN A 216 11.68 11.51 -6.85
C GLN A 216 10.19 11.83 -6.71
N CYS A 217 9.75 12.36 -5.56
CA CYS A 217 8.39 12.76 -5.24
C CYS A 217 8.22 14.30 -5.36
N TYR A 218 6.97 14.76 -5.28
CA TYR A 218 6.65 16.20 -5.28
C TYR A 218 7.25 16.89 -4.06
N ASP A 219 7.07 16.31 -2.88
CA ASP A 219 7.70 16.75 -1.64
C ASP A 219 9.00 15.96 -1.42
N ALA A 220 10.03 16.61 -0.85
CA ALA A 220 11.19 15.91 -0.35
C ALA A 220 10.83 15.14 0.93
N TYR A 221 11.44 13.97 1.15
CA TYR A 221 11.33 13.28 2.43
C TYR A 221 12.06 14.09 3.52
N ALA A 222 11.34 14.35 4.60
CA ALA A 222 11.89 15.12 5.72
C ALA A 222 12.75 14.22 6.63
N ASP A 223 13.85 14.79 7.14
CA ASP A 223 14.70 14.12 8.13
C ASP A 223 13.92 13.74 9.38
N MET A 224 14.23 12.59 9.94
CA MET A 224 13.70 12.15 11.23
C MET A 224 14.76 12.18 12.34
N ILE A 225 16.04 12.37 11.97
CA ILE A 225 17.15 12.45 12.90
C ILE A 225 18.02 13.64 12.52
N GLU A 226 18.21 14.61 13.43
CA GLU A 226 19.15 15.70 13.21
C GLU A 226 20.56 15.24 13.56
N TRP A 227 21.49 15.41 12.64
CA TRP A 227 22.91 15.13 12.83
C TRP A 227 23.64 16.45 13.04
N THR A 228 24.31 16.59 14.17
CA THR A 228 25.07 17.81 14.51
C THR A 228 26.54 17.46 14.69
N ARG A 229 27.42 18.21 13.99
CA ARG A 229 28.86 18.14 14.21
C ARG A 229 29.27 19.24 15.19
N LEU A 230 29.83 18.85 16.33
CA LEU A 230 30.25 19.75 17.38
C LEU A 230 31.60 20.43 17.02
N GLU A 231 31.97 21.54 17.71
CA GLU A 231 33.19 22.29 17.46
C GLU A 231 34.47 21.46 17.63
N ASP A 232 34.45 20.45 18.51
CA ASP A 232 35.56 19.53 18.72
C ASP A 232 35.63 18.39 17.67
N GLY A 233 34.71 18.41 16.70
CA GLY A 233 34.63 17.41 15.63
C GLY A 233 33.87 16.14 15.99
N THR A 234 33.33 16.02 17.20
CA THR A 234 32.45 14.90 17.59
C THR A 234 31.03 15.09 17.07
N TRP A 235 30.21 14.05 17.20
CA TRP A 235 28.84 14.03 16.68
C TRP A 235 27.81 13.94 17.79
N GLU A 236 26.70 14.64 17.58
CA GLU A 236 25.46 14.56 18.37
C GLU A 236 24.29 14.24 17.43
N TYR A 237 23.36 13.39 17.90
CA TYR A 237 22.20 12.96 17.11
C TYR A 237 20.94 13.16 17.93
N ASP A 238 19.98 13.90 17.37
CA ASP A 238 18.65 14.07 17.97
C ASP A 238 17.65 13.10 17.35
N PHE A 239 17.22 12.12 18.13
CA PHE A 239 16.26 11.08 17.75
C PHE A 239 14.80 11.43 18.06
N THR A 240 14.51 12.64 18.56
CA THR A 240 13.17 13.01 19.06
C THR A 240 12.07 12.79 18.02
N VAL A 241 12.28 13.22 16.78
CA VAL A 241 11.29 13.05 15.70
C VAL A 241 11.19 11.59 15.28
N PHE A 242 12.31 10.89 15.15
CA PHE A 242 12.35 9.47 14.85
C PHE A 242 11.55 8.66 15.87
N ASP A 243 11.82 8.87 17.16
CA ASP A 243 11.12 8.18 18.24
C ASP A 243 9.62 8.42 18.19
N ARG A 244 9.22 9.67 18.04
CA ARG A 244 7.81 10.05 17.98
C ARG A 244 7.10 9.41 16.78
N TRP A 245 7.75 9.35 15.61
CA TRP A 245 7.20 8.71 14.43
C TRP A 245 7.05 7.19 14.63
N ILE A 246 8.08 6.53 15.15
CA ILE A 246 8.02 5.09 15.42
C ILE A 246 6.94 4.76 16.45
N GLU A 247 6.90 5.48 17.58
CA GLU A 247 5.88 5.30 18.63
C GLU A 247 4.46 5.52 18.10
N PHE A 248 4.27 6.52 17.24
CA PHE A 248 3.00 6.79 16.58
C PHE A 248 2.55 5.60 15.72
N MET A 249 3.41 5.04 14.88
CA MET A 249 3.08 3.91 14.02
C MET A 249 2.90 2.60 14.80
N LEU A 250 3.74 2.35 15.81
CA LEU A 250 3.59 1.22 16.75
C LEU A 250 2.23 1.29 17.48
N GLY A 251 1.81 2.48 17.89
CA GLY A 251 0.50 2.72 18.51
C GLY A 251 -0.69 2.40 17.58
N LEU A 252 -0.49 2.37 16.27
CA LEU A 252 -1.47 1.94 15.27
C LEU A 252 -1.42 0.43 14.97
N GLY A 253 -0.49 -0.30 15.58
CA GLY A 253 -0.30 -1.74 15.35
C GLY A 253 0.60 -2.06 14.16
N VAL A 254 1.34 -1.08 13.61
CA VAL A 254 2.35 -1.26 12.56
C VAL A 254 3.72 -1.37 13.22
N GLY A 255 4.45 -2.48 13.05
CA GLY A 255 5.73 -2.60 13.75
C GLY A 255 6.40 -3.97 13.66
N LYS A 256 6.19 -4.74 12.60
CA LYS A 256 7.00 -5.94 12.36
C LYS A 256 8.45 -5.54 12.04
N TYR A 257 8.64 -4.50 11.23
CA TYR A 257 9.94 -3.94 10.93
C TYR A 257 9.90 -2.40 10.89
N ILE A 258 11.06 -1.81 11.20
CA ILE A 258 11.40 -0.39 10.98
C ILE A 258 12.47 -0.37 9.89
N ASN A 259 12.10 0.00 8.66
CA ASN A 259 13.03 0.09 7.53
C ASN A 259 13.53 1.52 7.39
N CYS A 260 14.82 1.73 7.73
CA CYS A 260 15.46 3.04 7.82
C CYS A 260 16.21 3.37 6.53
N TYR A 261 15.64 4.25 5.71
CA TYR A 261 16.20 4.72 4.44
C TYR A 261 17.08 5.96 4.65
N SER A 262 18.21 6.09 4.01
CA SER A 262 18.96 5.06 3.37
C SER A 262 20.45 5.26 3.66
N MET A 263 21.18 4.19 3.91
CA MET A 263 22.64 4.26 4.00
C MET A 263 23.29 4.55 2.63
N LEU A 264 22.54 4.34 1.55
CA LEU A 264 22.94 4.59 0.17
C LEU A 264 21.90 5.48 -0.54
N PRO A 265 21.80 6.79 -0.19
CA PRO A 265 20.96 7.72 -0.94
C PRO A 265 21.30 7.69 -2.43
N TRP A 266 20.32 7.91 -3.31
CA TRP A 266 20.53 7.79 -4.77
C TRP A 266 21.60 8.72 -5.32
N ASN A 267 21.77 9.91 -4.71
CA ASN A 267 22.81 10.89 -5.05
C ASN A 267 24.04 10.82 -4.13
N ASN A 268 24.09 9.90 -3.16
CA ASN A 268 25.11 9.78 -2.11
C ASN A 268 25.30 11.06 -1.28
N MET A 269 24.28 11.94 -1.22
CA MET A 269 24.32 13.18 -0.47
C MET A 269 23.75 12.99 0.92
N LEU A 270 24.50 13.41 1.91
CA LEU A 270 24.09 13.55 3.30
C LEU A 270 24.23 15.00 3.73
N HIS A 271 23.71 15.37 4.90
CA HIS A 271 23.97 16.64 5.51
C HIS A 271 24.07 16.55 7.04
N TYR A 272 24.61 17.57 7.63
CA TYR A 272 24.65 17.76 9.06
C TYR A 272 24.58 19.24 9.42
N ARG A 273 24.15 19.54 10.63
CA ARG A 273 24.22 20.89 11.17
C ARG A 273 25.61 21.11 11.81
N ASP A 274 26.32 22.14 11.38
CA ASP A 274 27.57 22.55 12.00
C ASP A 274 27.26 23.40 13.23
N ALA A 275 27.68 22.97 14.43
CA ALA A 275 27.38 23.66 15.68
C ALA A 275 28.05 25.04 15.79
N ALA A 276 29.23 25.23 15.16
CA ALA A 276 29.95 26.51 15.18
C ALA A 276 29.25 27.58 14.36
N THR A 277 28.64 27.22 13.22
CA THR A 277 28.00 28.15 12.31
C THR A 277 26.48 28.14 12.40
N GLY A 278 25.90 27.10 12.93
CA GLY A 278 24.46 26.86 12.95
C GLY A 278 23.86 26.53 11.57
N GLN A 279 24.70 26.34 10.56
CA GLN A 279 24.28 26.08 9.16
C GLN A 279 24.32 24.59 8.82
N TYR A 280 23.47 24.16 7.87
CA TYR A 280 23.59 22.84 7.29
C TYR A 280 24.73 22.77 6.29
N VAL A 281 25.50 21.69 6.35
CA VAL A 281 26.61 21.36 5.45
C VAL A 281 26.26 20.10 4.69
N ASP A 282 26.22 20.21 3.36
CA ASP A 282 26.04 19.06 2.47
C ASP A 282 27.36 18.33 2.27
N VAL A 283 27.32 17.00 2.34
CA VAL A 283 28.48 16.12 2.14
C VAL A 283 28.14 15.06 1.11
N LYS A 284 28.99 14.94 0.08
CA LYS A 284 28.95 13.80 -0.82
C LYS A 284 29.71 12.63 -0.17
N ALA A 285 28.96 11.64 0.29
CA ALA A 285 29.50 10.47 0.99
C ALA A 285 29.42 9.24 0.05
N ASP A 286 30.28 9.21 -0.97
CA ASP A 286 30.34 8.07 -1.88
C ASP A 286 30.81 6.81 -1.12
N PRO A 287 30.15 5.64 -1.30
CA PRO A 287 30.53 4.39 -0.63
C PRO A 287 32.00 4.05 -0.84
N GLY A 288 32.66 3.53 0.21
CA GLY A 288 34.08 3.22 0.21
C GLY A 288 35.03 4.39 0.44
N THR A 289 34.51 5.63 0.51
CA THR A 289 35.35 6.82 0.78
C THR A 289 35.52 7.08 2.29
N PRO A 290 36.56 7.84 2.69
CA PRO A 290 36.70 8.31 4.08
C PRO A 290 35.47 9.08 4.57
N ALA A 291 34.87 9.95 3.73
CA ALA A 291 33.67 10.71 4.05
C ALA A 291 32.48 9.80 4.39
N PHE A 292 32.29 8.72 3.63
CA PHE A 292 31.24 7.72 3.92
C PHE A 292 31.41 7.09 5.30
N ARG A 293 32.64 6.68 5.63
CA ARG A 293 32.97 6.09 6.94
C ARG A 293 32.86 7.11 8.08
N GLU A 294 33.29 8.35 7.87
CA GLU A 294 33.21 9.43 8.86
C GLU A 294 31.76 9.80 9.21
N MET A 295 30.88 9.78 8.22
CA MET A 295 29.46 10.06 8.43
C MET A 295 28.75 8.87 9.09
N TRP A 296 28.87 7.67 8.52
CA TRP A 296 28.07 6.53 8.95
C TRP A 296 28.63 5.80 10.19
N GLY A 297 29.94 5.75 10.38
CA GLY A 297 30.55 5.01 11.50
C GLY A 297 30.03 5.48 12.87
N PRO A 298 30.23 6.75 13.23
CA PRO A 298 29.72 7.30 14.51
C PRO A 298 28.21 7.22 14.65
N PHE A 299 27.47 7.47 13.53
CA PHE A 299 26.01 7.38 13.54
C PHE A 299 25.53 5.97 13.86
N LEU A 300 26.05 4.95 13.19
CA LEU A 300 25.64 3.56 13.41
C LEU A 300 25.89 3.10 14.85
N HIS A 301 26.99 3.54 15.48
CA HIS A 301 27.23 3.27 16.89
C HIS A 301 26.19 3.91 17.79
N ALA A 302 25.92 5.21 17.60
CA ALA A 302 24.94 5.95 18.40
C ALA A 302 23.52 5.41 18.18
N PHE A 303 23.16 5.14 16.93
CA PHE A 303 21.84 4.61 16.54
C PHE A 303 21.59 3.22 17.14
N THR A 304 22.57 2.32 17.05
CA THR A 304 22.45 0.98 17.67
C THR A 304 22.26 1.06 19.18
N ALA A 305 23.00 1.94 19.86
CA ALA A 305 22.84 2.15 21.29
C ALA A 305 21.46 2.72 21.64
N HIS A 306 20.98 3.70 20.86
CA HIS A 306 19.65 4.29 21.00
C HIS A 306 18.53 3.24 20.82
N LEU A 307 18.58 2.49 19.71
CA LEU A 307 17.61 1.43 19.42
C LEU A 307 17.57 0.32 20.48
N ARG A 308 18.73 0.00 21.08
CA ARG A 308 18.81 -0.97 22.18
C ARG A 308 18.11 -0.40 23.42
N GLY A 309 18.29 0.89 23.73
CA GLY A 309 17.60 1.57 24.83
C GLY A 309 16.07 1.63 24.64
N LYS A 310 15.59 1.66 23.40
CA LYS A 310 14.16 1.65 23.03
C LYS A 310 13.58 0.23 22.83
N GLU A 311 14.38 -0.81 22.90
CA GLU A 311 13.99 -2.20 22.59
C GLU A 311 13.54 -2.40 21.11
N TRP A 312 14.01 -1.55 20.19
CA TRP A 312 13.65 -1.61 18.77
C TRP A 312 14.74 -2.23 17.87
N LEU A 313 15.90 -2.58 18.42
CA LEU A 313 17.05 -3.05 17.65
C LEU A 313 16.73 -4.30 16.82
N GLU A 314 16.01 -5.24 17.40
CA GLU A 314 15.63 -6.52 16.76
C GLU A 314 14.72 -6.35 15.54
N ILE A 315 13.90 -5.28 15.53
CA ILE A 315 12.94 -5.01 14.46
C ILE A 315 13.45 -3.96 13.46
N THR A 316 14.63 -3.37 13.68
CA THR A 316 15.16 -2.30 12.83
C THR A 316 16.09 -2.85 11.76
N ASN A 317 15.91 -2.37 10.53
CA ASN A 317 16.76 -2.63 9.39
C ASN A 317 17.33 -1.32 8.85
N ILE A 318 18.60 -1.33 8.44
CA ILE A 318 19.12 -0.35 7.50
C ILE A 318 18.62 -0.73 6.11
N ALA A 319 17.92 0.20 5.46
CA ALA A 319 17.25 -0.04 4.20
C ALA A 319 17.99 0.61 3.03
N MET A 320 17.99 -0.06 1.88
CA MET A 320 18.60 0.40 0.64
C MET A 320 17.66 0.08 -0.54
N ASP A 321 17.82 0.80 -1.64
CA ASP A 321 16.91 0.76 -2.76
C ASP A 321 17.67 0.75 -4.09
N GLU A 322 17.57 -0.34 -4.85
CA GLU A 322 18.08 -0.55 -6.20
C GLU A 322 19.54 -0.10 -6.42
N ARG A 323 20.45 -0.44 -5.49
CA ARG A 323 21.86 -0.06 -5.58
C ARG A 323 22.68 -1.17 -6.24
N SER A 324 23.75 -0.74 -6.95
CA SER A 324 24.64 -1.70 -7.63
C SER A 324 25.40 -2.61 -6.64
N PRO A 325 25.81 -3.82 -7.06
CA PRO A 325 26.53 -4.74 -6.20
C PRO A 325 27.80 -4.15 -5.56
N GLU A 326 28.49 -3.24 -6.26
CA GLU A 326 29.73 -2.62 -5.77
C GLU A 326 29.46 -1.73 -4.56
N VAL A 327 28.50 -0.82 -4.66
CA VAL A 327 28.17 0.08 -3.53
C VAL A 327 27.50 -0.68 -2.39
N MET A 328 26.75 -1.75 -2.69
CA MET A 328 26.22 -2.65 -1.67
C MET A 328 27.33 -3.37 -0.88
N ALA A 329 28.42 -3.76 -1.54
CA ALA A 329 29.55 -4.38 -0.86
C ALA A 329 30.18 -3.44 0.18
N GLU A 330 30.41 -2.18 -0.18
CA GLU A 330 30.99 -1.18 0.72
C GLU A 330 30.06 -0.86 1.92
N ALA A 331 28.78 -0.67 1.66
CA ALA A 331 27.81 -0.40 2.72
C ALA A 331 27.65 -1.59 3.69
N THR A 332 27.52 -2.81 3.15
CA THR A 332 27.37 -4.00 3.98
C THR A 332 28.63 -4.32 4.78
N ALA A 333 29.83 -4.06 4.23
CA ALA A 333 31.09 -4.23 4.96
C ALA A 333 31.16 -3.29 6.16
N LEU A 334 30.87 -2.00 5.99
CA LEU A 334 30.87 -1.04 7.09
C LEU A 334 29.78 -1.37 8.13
N LEU A 335 28.58 -1.73 7.69
CA LEU A 335 27.50 -2.11 8.60
C LEU A 335 27.87 -3.32 9.46
N ARG A 336 28.50 -4.36 8.86
CA ARG A 336 28.94 -5.55 9.59
C ARG A 336 30.10 -5.28 10.53
N GLU A 337 30.97 -4.33 10.21
CA GLU A 337 32.07 -3.92 11.07
C GLU A 337 31.57 -3.14 12.30
N VAL A 338 30.62 -2.19 12.09
CA VAL A 338 30.25 -1.19 13.12
C VAL A 338 28.99 -1.57 13.87
N ALA A 339 27.99 -2.13 13.20
CA ALA A 339 26.66 -2.42 13.74
C ALA A 339 26.10 -3.77 13.23
N PRO A 340 26.78 -4.90 13.52
CA PRO A 340 26.43 -6.22 12.98
C PRO A 340 25.04 -6.73 13.43
N GLU A 341 24.48 -6.14 14.47
CA GLU A 341 23.17 -6.50 15.04
C GLU A 341 22.01 -5.94 14.23
N LEU A 342 22.23 -4.84 13.49
CA LEU A 342 21.20 -4.26 12.63
C LEU A 342 20.87 -5.18 11.45
N GLY A 343 19.57 -5.33 11.18
CA GLY A 343 19.10 -6.01 9.98
C GLY A 343 19.36 -5.20 8.72
N ILE A 344 19.16 -5.83 7.57
CA ILE A 344 19.18 -5.19 6.26
C ILE A 344 17.82 -5.41 5.58
N ALA A 345 17.23 -4.33 5.06
CA ALA A 345 16.13 -4.37 4.13
C ALA A 345 16.60 -3.91 2.75
N LEU A 346 16.13 -4.55 1.69
CA LEU A 346 16.58 -4.25 0.34
C LEU A 346 15.45 -4.43 -0.68
N ALA A 347 15.10 -3.37 -1.39
CA ALA A 347 14.41 -3.47 -2.66
C ALA A 347 15.46 -3.66 -3.76
N ASP A 348 15.42 -4.79 -4.47
CA ASP A 348 16.56 -5.27 -5.26
C ASP A 348 16.16 -5.85 -6.61
N ASN A 349 16.93 -5.50 -7.62
CA ASN A 349 16.81 -6.05 -8.97
C ASN A 349 18.02 -6.93 -9.36
N HIS A 350 18.92 -7.24 -8.42
CA HIS A 350 20.17 -8.00 -8.63
C HIS A 350 20.25 -9.35 -7.93
N LYS A 351 19.20 -9.78 -7.21
CA LYS A 351 19.19 -11.01 -6.38
C LYS A 351 20.32 -11.05 -5.34
N SER A 352 20.60 -9.90 -4.72
CA SER A 352 21.70 -9.70 -3.76
C SER A 352 21.62 -10.63 -2.54
N PHE A 353 20.45 -11.22 -2.25
CA PHE A 353 20.29 -12.22 -1.18
C PHE A 353 21.15 -13.49 -1.39
N LYS A 354 21.58 -13.80 -2.61
CA LYS A 354 22.51 -14.89 -2.89
C LYS A 354 23.90 -14.59 -2.34
N GLN A 355 24.34 -13.33 -2.40
CA GLN A 355 25.63 -12.87 -1.86
C GLN A 355 25.51 -12.54 -0.36
N TYR A 356 24.37 -11.97 0.06
CA TYR A 356 24.10 -11.55 1.44
C TYR A 356 22.91 -12.33 2.02
N PRO A 357 23.08 -13.62 2.38
CA PRO A 357 21.98 -14.50 2.77
C PRO A 357 21.31 -14.12 4.10
N TYR A 358 21.83 -13.09 4.77
CA TYR A 358 21.33 -12.52 6.01
C TYR A 358 20.43 -11.28 5.81
N ILE A 359 20.16 -10.85 4.57
CA ILE A 359 19.19 -9.77 4.33
C ILE A 359 17.84 -10.21 4.93
N ARG A 360 17.35 -9.41 5.90
CA ARG A 360 16.18 -9.78 6.70
C ARG A 360 14.88 -9.59 5.91
N ASP A 361 14.76 -8.46 5.24
CA ASP A 361 13.60 -8.07 4.44
C ASP A 361 14.04 -7.84 3.00
N MET A 362 13.71 -8.79 2.13
CA MET A 362 14.11 -8.79 0.73
C MET A 362 12.90 -8.60 -0.17
N CYS A 363 12.96 -7.60 -1.04
CA CYS A 363 11.94 -7.33 -2.03
C CYS A 363 12.52 -7.37 -3.43
N ALA A 364 11.98 -8.20 -4.32
CA ALA A 364 12.45 -8.33 -5.70
C ALA A 364 11.50 -7.64 -6.70
N GLY A 365 12.04 -7.07 -7.78
CA GLY A 365 11.21 -6.57 -8.88
C GLY A 365 10.39 -7.70 -9.52
N ILE A 366 9.14 -7.42 -9.90
CA ILE A 366 8.20 -8.43 -10.43
C ILE A 366 8.74 -9.20 -11.65
N PHE A 367 9.61 -8.58 -12.46
CA PHE A 367 10.22 -9.23 -13.63
C PHE A 367 11.53 -10.00 -13.30
N GLY A 368 11.96 -9.98 -12.03
CA GLY A 368 13.09 -10.74 -11.53
C GLY A 368 12.66 -11.78 -10.48
N PRO A 369 11.75 -12.73 -10.79
CA PRO A 369 11.17 -13.60 -9.79
C PRO A 369 12.24 -14.40 -9.04
N ILE A 370 12.00 -14.59 -7.74
CA ILE A 370 12.81 -15.42 -6.86
C ILE A 370 12.32 -16.87 -6.98
N ASP A 371 13.25 -17.81 -7.00
CA ASP A 371 12.90 -19.23 -7.00
C ASP A 371 12.09 -19.58 -5.72
N PRO A 372 10.95 -20.29 -5.84
CA PRO A 372 10.15 -20.70 -4.68
C PRO A 372 10.96 -21.47 -3.61
N ALA A 373 11.97 -22.25 -4.01
CA ALA A 373 12.85 -22.93 -3.08
C ALA A 373 13.71 -21.96 -2.24
N ASP A 374 14.17 -20.86 -2.85
CA ASP A 374 14.89 -19.80 -2.13
C ASP A 374 13.96 -19.06 -1.16
N ILE A 375 12.71 -18.80 -1.57
CA ILE A 375 11.69 -18.18 -0.70
C ILE A 375 11.40 -19.08 0.50
N ALA A 376 11.23 -20.39 0.28
CA ALA A 376 11.00 -21.35 1.34
C ALA A 376 12.19 -21.47 2.31
N ASP A 377 13.44 -21.50 1.81
CA ASP A 377 14.65 -21.50 2.65
C ASP A 377 14.72 -20.23 3.49
N ARG A 378 14.50 -19.06 2.88
CA ARG A 378 14.53 -17.78 3.59
C ARG A 378 13.46 -17.73 4.68
N ARG A 379 12.22 -18.16 4.37
CA ARG A 379 11.12 -18.25 5.34
C ARG A 379 11.44 -19.20 6.51
N ALA A 380 12.05 -20.34 6.24
CA ALA A 380 12.48 -21.29 7.28
C ALA A 380 13.51 -20.69 8.25
N ARG A 381 14.26 -19.68 7.82
CA ARG A 381 15.22 -18.93 8.63
C ARG A 381 14.62 -17.66 9.25
N GLY A 382 13.32 -17.44 9.14
CA GLY A 382 12.62 -16.25 9.67
C GLY A 382 12.86 -14.97 8.85
N LEU A 383 13.32 -15.09 7.59
CA LEU A 383 13.55 -13.97 6.69
C LEU A 383 12.33 -13.73 5.79
N THR A 384 12.06 -12.48 5.47
CA THR A 384 10.91 -12.07 4.65
C THR A 384 11.31 -11.92 3.19
N THR A 385 10.42 -12.34 2.28
CA THR A 385 10.61 -12.21 0.84
C THR A 385 9.34 -11.71 0.18
N THR A 386 9.39 -10.52 -0.38
CA THR A 386 8.29 -9.87 -1.08
C THR A 386 8.68 -9.55 -2.53
N TYR A 387 7.77 -8.96 -3.26
CA TYR A 387 8.05 -8.39 -4.58
C TYR A 387 7.42 -7.00 -4.70
N TYR A 388 7.86 -6.21 -5.69
CA TYR A 388 7.34 -4.88 -5.97
C TYR A 388 6.99 -4.68 -7.44
N VAL A 389 6.12 -3.70 -7.70
CA VAL A 389 5.85 -3.12 -9.00
C VAL A 389 6.15 -1.62 -8.97
N CYS A 390 6.59 -1.08 -10.09
CA CYS A 390 6.90 0.34 -10.27
C CYS A 390 6.61 0.79 -11.70
N CYS A 391 7.14 1.94 -12.11
CA CYS A 391 7.01 2.51 -13.45
C CYS A 391 7.43 1.60 -14.61
N SER A 392 8.16 0.52 -14.36
CA SER A 392 8.58 -0.43 -15.40
C SER A 392 7.55 -1.52 -15.71
N SER A 393 6.51 -1.67 -14.89
CA SER A 393 5.51 -2.73 -15.04
C SER A 393 4.13 -2.16 -15.36
N GLY A 394 3.56 -2.56 -16.51
CA GLY A 394 2.21 -2.15 -16.91
C GLY A 394 1.11 -3.02 -16.32
N PHE A 395 1.41 -4.30 -16.03
CA PHE A 395 0.48 -5.27 -15.46
C PHE A 395 1.24 -6.31 -14.62
N PRO A 396 0.66 -6.72 -13.47
CA PRO A 396 -0.38 -5.99 -12.73
C PRO A 396 0.19 -4.74 -12.06
N ASN A 397 -0.62 -3.68 -11.91
CA ASN A 397 -0.18 -2.46 -11.23
C ASN A 397 -1.37 -1.74 -10.54
N THR A 398 -1.09 -0.60 -9.90
CA THR A 398 -2.06 0.24 -9.22
C THR A 398 -2.04 1.69 -9.70
N TYR A 399 -1.79 1.93 -11.00
CA TYR A 399 -1.98 3.25 -11.60
C TYR A 399 -3.43 3.70 -11.53
N THR A 400 -3.70 4.99 -11.57
CA THR A 400 -5.08 5.48 -11.60
C THR A 400 -5.84 5.01 -12.84
N SER A 401 -5.13 4.68 -13.93
CA SER A 401 -5.68 4.10 -15.14
C SER A 401 -5.74 2.56 -15.17
N SER A 402 -5.04 1.86 -14.27
CA SER A 402 -5.08 0.39 -14.17
C SER A 402 -6.49 -0.14 -13.93
N ALA A 403 -6.81 -1.32 -14.46
CA ALA A 403 -8.06 -1.98 -14.11
C ALA A 403 -8.11 -2.28 -12.60
N PRO A 404 -9.22 -1.99 -11.89
CA PRO A 404 -9.26 -2.18 -10.43
C PRO A 404 -8.93 -3.60 -9.97
N ALA A 405 -9.20 -4.61 -10.81
CA ALA A 405 -8.90 -6.00 -10.52
C ALA A 405 -7.39 -6.31 -10.48
N GLU A 406 -6.55 -5.48 -11.10
CA GLU A 406 -5.09 -5.63 -11.04
C GLU A 406 -4.56 -5.51 -9.60
N ALA A 407 -5.15 -4.64 -8.79
CA ALA A 407 -4.79 -4.52 -7.38
C ALA A 407 -5.08 -5.81 -6.57
N VAL A 408 -6.14 -6.55 -6.91
CA VAL A 408 -6.41 -7.88 -6.37
C VAL A 408 -5.40 -8.90 -6.89
N TYR A 409 -5.11 -8.85 -8.19
CA TYR A 409 -4.17 -9.75 -8.86
C TYR A 409 -2.79 -9.74 -8.20
N LEU A 410 -2.32 -8.58 -7.71
CA LEU A 410 -1.04 -8.48 -6.99
C LEU A 410 -0.94 -9.50 -5.84
N SER A 411 -1.96 -9.62 -5.01
CA SER A 411 -1.92 -10.58 -3.90
C SER A 411 -2.10 -12.04 -4.35
N TRP A 412 -2.84 -12.27 -5.44
CA TRP A 412 -2.95 -13.59 -6.06
C TRP A 412 -1.63 -14.04 -6.68
N TYR A 413 -0.88 -13.12 -7.33
CA TYR A 413 0.48 -13.38 -7.80
C TYR A 413 1.42 -13.71 -6.63
N ALA A 414 1.31 -12.98 -5.50
CA ALA A 414 2.06 -13.30 -4.29
C ALA A 414 1.75 -14.72 -3.79
N ALA A 415 0.46 -15.11 -3.73
CA ALA A 415 0.05 -16.44 -3.28
C ALA A 415 0.52 -17.55 -4.22
N ALA A 416 0.46 -17.32 -5.54
CA ALA A 416 0.88 -18.27 -6.56
C ALA A 416 2.41 -18.43 -6.64
N GLY A 417 3.16 -17.35 -6.38
CA GLY A 417 4.62 -17.33 -6.34
C GLY A 417 5.22 -17.64 -4.97
N ASP A 418 4.37 -17.92 -3.98
CA ASP A 418 4.76 -18.21 -2.60
C ASP A 418 5.49 -17.06 -1.88
N TYR A 419 5.31 -15.81 -2.34
CA TYR A 419 5.82 -14.62 -1.68
C TYR A 419 5.10 -14.33 -0.36
N ASP A 420 5.83 -13.76 0.60
CA ASP A 420 5.28 -13.38 1.91
C ASP A 420 4.40 -12.13 1.84
N GLY A 421 4.46 -11.37 0.73
CA GLY A 421 3.68 -10.15 0.56
C GLY A 421 4.12 -9.30 -0.61
N PHE A 422 3.91 -7.99 -0.47
CA PHE A 422 4.06 -7.01 -1.54
C PHE A 422 4.59 -5.68 -1.02
N LEU A 423 5.49 -5.05 -1.79
CA LEU A 423 5.98 -3.70 -1.55
C LEU A 423 5.53 -2.76 -2.67
N ARG A 424 5.21 -1.52 -2.30
CA ARG A 424 5.11 -0.40 -3.23
C ARG A 424 5.81 0.83 -2.67
N TRP A 425 6.64 1.46 -3.49
CA TRP A 425 7.53 2.56 -3.12
C TRP A 425 6.81 3.85 -2.71
N ALA A 426 5.46 3.90 -2.87
CA ALA A 426 4.73 5.10 -2.55
C ALA A 426 3.27 4.81 -2.13
N TYR A 427 2.96 5.10 -0.87
CA TYR A 427 1.62 5.05 -0.32
C TYR A 427 0.86 6.35 -0.54
N ASN A 428 1.50 7.48 -0.22
CA ASN A 428 0.87 8.79 -0.16
C ASN A 428 1.81 9.93 -0.58
N SER A 429 2.71 9.70 -1.54
CA SER A 429 3.55 10.75 -2.13
C SER A 429 2.74 11.54 -3.16
N TRP A 430 1.89 12.42 -2.67
CA TRP A 430 0.89 13.12 -3.49
C TRP A 430 1.49 14.18 -4.41
N PRO A 431 0.99 14.33 -5.67
CA PRO A 431 1.24 15.49 -6.49
C PRO A 431 0.60 16.76 -5.88
N GLU A 432 0.68 17.88 -6.57
CA GLU A 432 0.19 19.18 -6.08
C GLU A 432 -1.30 19.15 -5.70
N ASP A 433 -2.17 18.60 -6.56
CA ASP A 433 -3.62 18.49 -6.33
C ASP A 433 -4.13 17.08 -6.68
N PRO A 434 -3.84 16.08 -5.84
CA PRO A 434 -4.13 14.68 -6.15
C PRO A 434 -5.63 14.38 -6.30
N ILE A 435 -6.49 15.21 -5.73
CA ILE A 435 -7.94 15.00 -5.78
C ILE A 435 -8.58 15.42 -7.12
N ARG A 436 -7.84 16.14 -7.96
CA ARG A 436 -8.26 16.58 -9.30
C ARG A 436 -7.37 16.02 -10.40
N ASP A 437 -6.06 15.94 -10.15
CA ASP A 437 -5.07 15.52 -11.13
C ASP A 437 -4.06 14.56 -10.49
N SER A 438 -4.05 13.31 -10.96
CA SER A 438 -3.14 12.28 -10.46
C SER A 438 -1.81 12.24 -11.19
N ARG A 439 -1.62 13.05 -12.22
CA ARG A 439 -0.40 13.08 -13.04
C ARG A 439 0.71 13.81 -12.29
N PHE A 440 1.90 13.27 -12.34
CA PHE A 440 3.07 13.88 -11.70
C PHE A 440 4.36 13.58 -12.46
N GLY A 441 5.01 14.64 -12.93
CA GLY A 441 6.35 14.55 -13.52
C GLY A 441 6.42 13.51 -14.64
N THR A 442 7.36 12.60 -14.51
CA THR A 442 7.65 11.54 -15.48
C THR A 442 6.98 10.20 -15.14
N TRP A 443 6.30 10.11 -14.00
CA TRP A 443 5.65 8.89 -13.53
C TRP A 443 4.26 8.73 -14.13
N THR A 444 3.86 7.51 -14.44
CA THR A 444 2.46 7.22 -14.80
C THR A 444 1.55 7.63 -13.65
N ALA A 445 0.42 8.23 -13.97
CA ALA A 445 -0.50 8.79 -12.98
C ALA A 445 -0.91 7.75 -11.92
N GLY A 446 -0.73 8.12 -10.65
CA GLY A 446 -1.00 7.25 -9.51
C GLY A 446 0.11 6.27 -9.17
N ASP A 447 1.29 6.34 -9.82
CA ASP A 447 2.46 5.57 -9.41
C ASP A 447 2.97 6.02 -8.03
N THR A 448 2.88 7.31 -7.73
CA THR A 448 3.40 7.92 -6.50
C THR A 448 2.45 7.85 -5.30
N TYR A 449 1.23 7.32 -5.45
CA TYR A 449 0.30 7.18 -4.34
C TYR A 449 -0.88 6.24 -4.66
N ILE A 450 -1.52 5.73 -3.61
CA ILE A 450 -2.68 4.84 -3.73
C ILE A 450 -3.90 5.32 -2.93
N VAL A 451 -3.73 6.27 -2.02
CA VAL A 451 -4.78 6.88 -1.20
C VAL A 451 -4.72 8.41 -1.32
N TYR A 452 -5.73 9.10 -0.84
CA TYR A 452 -5.90 10.55 -0.97
C TYR A 452 -5.76 11.26 0.37
N PRO A 453 -5.51 12.59 0.39
CA PRO A 453 -5.46 13.38 1.62
C PRO A 453 -6.69 13.19 2.53
N GLU A 454 -6.54 13.48 3.80
CA GLU A 454 -7.57 13.33 4.85
C GLU A 454 -8.01 11.87 5.10
N GLY A 455 -7.15 10.89 4.76
CA GLY A 455 -7.47 9.47 4.91
C GLY A 455 -8.56 8.96 3.97
N ARG A 456 -8.77 9.64 2.83
CA ARG A 456 -9.71 9.17 1.82
C ARG A 456 -9.12 8.02 1.02
N SER A 457 -9.89 6.95 0.89
CA SER A 457 -9.52 5.75 0.15
C SER A 457 -9.66 5.91 -1.37
N SER A 458 -9.19 4.93 -2.12
CA SER A 458 -9.40 4.79 -3.56
C SER A 458 -9.97 3.43 -3.91
N ILE A 459 -10.53 3.30 -5.12
CA ILE A 459 -10.91 1.99 -5.67
C ILE A 459 -9.69 1.05 -5.67
N ARG A 460 -8.51 1.55 -6.03
CA ARG A 460 -7.25 0.78 -6.08
C ARG A 460 -6.87 0.22 -4.71
N PHE A 461 -6.96 1.05 -3.67
CA PHE A 461 -6.61 0.65 -2.30
C PHE A 461 -7.63 -0.34 -1.73
N GLU A 462 -8.94 -0.11 -1.91
CA GLU A 462 -9.97 -1.07 -1.48
C GLU A 462 -9.75 -2.43 -2.15
N ARG A 463 -9.45 -2.45 -3.45
CA ARG A 463 -9.19 -3.69 -4.18
C ARG A 463 -7.89 -4.36 -3.74
N LEU A 464 -6.84 -3.61 -3.40
CA LEU A 464 -5.62 -4.17 -2.82
C LEU A 464 -5.92 -4.88 -1.49
N VAL A 465 -6.71 -4.26 -0.62
CA VAL A 465 -7.11 -4.88 0.66
C VAL A 465 -7.91 -6.16 0.44
N GLU A 466 -8.83 -6.19 -0.53
CA GLU A 466 -9.53 -7.42 -0.90
C GLU A 466 -8.56 -8.53 -1.33
N GLY A 467 -7.56 -8.20 -2.15
CA GLY A 467 -6.54 -9.16 -2.55
C GLY A 467 -5.72 -9.70 -1.36
N ILE A 468 -5.39 -8.84 -0.39
CA ILE A 468 -4.68 -9.26 0.83
C ILE A 468 -5.56 -10.22 1.66
N GLN A 469 -6.84 -9.94 1.77
CA GLN A 469 -7.79 -10.83 2.44
C GLN A 469 -7.88 -12.20 1.74
N ASP A 470 -7.90 -12.22 0.39
CA ASP A 470 -7.85 -13.45 -0.39
C ASP A 470 -6.57 -14.26 -0.09
N TRP A 471 -5.41 -13.58 -0.02
CA TRP A 471 -4.14 -14.24 0.33
C TRP A 471 -4.19 -14.86 1.74
N GLU A 472 -4.76 -14.17 2.72
CA GLU A 472 -4.95 -14.70 4.08
C GLU A 472 -5.89 -15.91 4.10
N LYS A 473 -6.98 -15.88 3.30
CA LYS A 473 -7.86 -17.04 3.12
C LYS A 473 -7.09 -18.23 2.55
N ILE A 474 -6.35 -18.02 1.46
CA ILE A 474 -5.53 -19.06 0.81
C ILE A 474 -4.54 -19.67 1.81
N ARG A 475 -3.85 -18.85 2.59
CA ARG A 475 -2.91 -19.29 3.61
C ARG A 475 -3.59 -20.19 4.66
N GLN A 476 -4.74 -19.76 5.17
CA GLN A 476 -5.52 -20.56 6.13
C GLN A 476 -5.99 -21.87 5.52
N LEU A 477 -6.52 -21.83 4.29
CA LEU A 477 -6.99 -23.03 3.58
C LEU A 477 -5.85 -24.02 3.32
N LYS A 478 -4.64 -23.54 2.96
CA LYS A 478 -3.44 -24.40 2.84
C LYS A 478 -3.05 -25.02 4.18
N ALA A 479 -3.12 -24.26 5.28
CA ALA A 479 -2.82 -24.78 6.62
C ALA A 479 -3.85 -25.85 7.07
N GLU A 480 -5.15 -25.62 6.82
CA GLU A 480 -6.21 -26.59 7.11
C GLU A 480 -6.08 -27.88 6.26
N ALA A 481 -5.59 -27.74 5.03
CA ALA A 481 -5.37 -28.86 4.11
C ALA A 481 -4.03 -29.59 4.36
N ALA A 482 -3.27 -29.23 5.38
CA ALA A 482 -2.01 -29.92 5.69
C ALA A 482 -2.24 -31.41 5.95
N GLY A 483 -1.61 -32.27 5.11
CA GLY A 483 -1.83 -33.73 5.13
C GLY A 483 -2.94 -34.23 4.19
N ASP A 484 -3.73 -33.34 3.57
CA ASP A 484 -4.73 -33.67 2.55
C ASP A 484 -4.22 -33.23 1.16
N GLY A 485 -3.57 -34.18 0.46
CA GLY A 485 -2.94 -33.90 -0.83
C GLY A 485 -3.95 -33.52 -1.93
N GLU A 486 -5.17 -34.01 -1.89
CA GLU A 486 -6.21 -33.69 -2.88
C GLU A 486 -6.69 -32.25 -2.69
N ARG A 487 -6.94 -31.85 -1.45
CA ARG A 487 -7.34 -30.48 -1.12
C ARG A 487 -6.24 -29.46 -1.41
N LEU A 488 -4.98 -29.78 -1.10
CA LEU A 488 -3.82 -28.96 -1.47
C LEU A 488 -3.71 -28.80 -2.98
N GLN A 489 -3.86 -29.90 -3.75
CA GLN A 489 -3.80 -29.86 -5.21
C GLN A 489 -4.91 -28.98 -5.81
N ARG A 490 -6.11 -29.00 -5.24
CA ARG A 490 -7.19 -28.10 -5.67
C ARG A 490 -6.83 -26.62 -5.47
N ILE A 491 -6.21 -26.27 -4.32
CA ILE A 491 -5.75 -24.90 -4.06
C ILE A 491 -4.65 -24.51 -5.05
N GLU A 492 -3.67 -25.37 -5.31
CA GLU A 492 -2.60 -25.10 -6.28
C GLU A 492 -3.14 -24.94 -7.70
N THR A 493 -4.12 -25.75 -8.09
CA THR A 493 -4.80 -25.61 -9.39
C THR A 493 -5.50 -24.25 -9.53
N LEU A 494 -6.10 -23.76 -8.44
CA LEU A 494 -6.74 -22.45 -8.39
C LEU A 494 -5.73 -21.30 -8.59
N LEU A 495 -4.50 -21.47 -8.08
CA LEU A 495 -3.44 -20.47 -8.13
C LEU A 495 -2.66 -20.46 -9.46
N GLU A 496 -2.67 -21.57 -10.21
CA GLU A 496 -1.84 -21.75 -11.41
C GLU A 496 -1.95 -20.63 -12.44
N PRO A 497 -3.14 -20.06 -12.79
CA PRO A 497 -3.25 -18.97 -13.75
C PRO A 497 -2.54 -17.68 -13.31
N PHE A 498 -2.29 -17.50 -12.01
CA PHE A 498 -1.76 -16.27 -11.42
C PHE A 498 -0.25 -16.30 -11.17
N ARG A 499 0.47 -17.32 -11.65
CA ARG A 499 1.93 -17.43 -11.52
C ARG A 499 2.70 -16.48 -12.44
N SER A 500 2.04 -15.86 -13.42
CA SER A 500 2.66 -14.98 -14.40
C SER A 500 2.26 -13.51 -14.16
N PRO A 501 3.21 -12.55 -14.21
CA PRO A 501 2.90 -11.12 -14.19
C PRO A 501 2.53 -10.59 -15.58
N ILE A 502 1.95 -11.42 -16.43
CA ILE A 502 1.51 -11.07 -17.80
C ILE A 502 0.01 -11.32 -17.88
N ALA A 503 -0.72 -10.30 -18.35
CA ALA A 503 -2.15 -10.43 -18.58
C ALA A 503 -2.44 -11.50 -19.66
N PHE A 504 -3.42 -12.36 -19.40
CA PHE A 504 -3.95 -13.34 -20.34
C PHE A 504 -5.41 -13.05 -20.67
N GLU A 505 -5.88 -13.54 -21.79
CA GLU A 505 -7.29 -13.35 -22.19
C GLU A 505 -8.25 -13.93 -21.13
N GLY A 506 -9.20 -13.12 -20.66
CA GLY A 506 -10.18 -13.53 -19.65
C GLY A 506 -9.66 -13.53 -18.21
N TRP A 507 -8.48 -12.97 -17.92
CA TRP A 507 -7.88 -12.97 -16.59
C TRP A 507 -8.79 -12.38 -15.50
N GLU A 508 -9.58 -11.34 -15.80
CA GLU A 508 -10.53 -10.77 -14.82
C GLU A 508 -11.64 -11.75 -14.47
N GLN A 509 -12.12 -12.53 -15.44
CA GLN A 509 -13.13 -13.55 -15.20
C GLN A 509 -12.55 -14.69 -14.37
N ALA A 510 -11.36 -15.18 -14.74
CA ALA A 510 -10.65 -16.22 -14.00
C ALA A 510 -10.41 -15.79 -12.55
N LEU A 511 -10.04 -14.52 -12.31
CA LEU A 511 -9.85 -13.99 -10.96
C LEU A 511 -11.16 -13.94 -10.16
N ARG A 512 -12.28 -13.53 -10.78
CA ARG A 512 -13.60 -13.53 -10.13
C ARG A 512 -14.03 -14.95 -9.72
N GLU A 513 -13.87 -15.91 -10.62
CA GLU A 513 -14.21 -17.31 -10.37
C GLU A 513 -13.34 -17.93 -9.26
N ALA A 514 -12.02 -17.64 -9.32
CA ALA A 514 -11.10 -18.12 -8.31
C ALA A 514 -11.41 -17.55 -6.91
N ARG A 515 -11.74 -16.26 -6.82
CA ARG A 515 -12.17 -15.63 -5.56
C ARG A 515 -13.46 -16.26 -5.01
N ALA A 516 -14.46 -16.47 -5.86
CA ALA A 516 -15.71 -17.11 -5.44
C ALA A 516 -15.48 -18.56 -4.93
N ALA A 517 -14.50 -19.26 -5.51
CA ALA A 517 -14.16 -20.62 -5.09
C ALA A 517 -13.57 -20.67 -3.67
N LEU A 518 -12.91 -19.60 -3.15
CA LEU A 518 -12.36 -19.58 -1.79
C LEU A 518 -13.43 -19.78 -0.71
N ASP A 519 -14.65 -19.35 -0.95
CA ASP A 519 -15.75 -19.49 0.01
C ASP A 519 -16.35 -20.91 0.02
N THR A 520 -15.98 -21.76 -0.96
CA THR A 520 -16.51 -23.13 -1.12
C THR A 520 -15.56 -24.22 -0.63
N PHE A 521 -14.32 -23.87 -0.21
CA PHE A 521 -13.37 -24.81 0.40
C PHE A 521 -13.76 -25.08 1.87
#